data_aa5d436e1b15582d4219343b329386f9
#
_entry.id   aa5d436e1b15582d4219343b329386f9
#
_cell.length_a   1.000
_cell.length_b   1.000
_cell.length_c   1.000
_cell.angle_alpha   90.00
_cell.angle_beta   90.00
_cell.angle_gamma   90.00
#
_symmetry.space_group_name_H-M   'P 1'
#
loop_
_entity.id
_entity.type
_entity.pdbx_description
1 polymer ?
#
loop_
_entity_poly.entity_id
_entity_poly.type
_entity_poly.pdbx_seq_one_letter_code
_entity_poly.pdbx_strand_id
1 'polypeptide(L)'
;MTQHWIYIELRHIASNVKLDLFNLYVPVHYDEKKDCWKTLLDYLELHNPLNIVIGGDLNIILDPKEKRGGTNMRDPFLVTVENIIHQWDLVDFKPVKGEYTWTNNRTGEHHISARLDRFLTRSSIMLNKIIVFSKILPKLTSDHKPILLCLKEK
;
A
#
# COMPACT_ATOMS: atom_id res chain seq x y z
N MET A 1 -14.70 -15.92 8.69
CA MET A 1 -13.54 -15.59 7.84
C MET A 1 -13.55 -14.09 7.63
N THR A 2 -12.68 -13.36 8.29
CA THR A 2 -12.59 -11.90 8.12
C THR A 2 -11.81 -11.63 6.83
N GLN A 3 -12.47 -11.03 5.86
CA GLN A 3 -11.84 -10.65 4.59
C GLN A 3 -11.18 -9.28 4.77
N HIS A 4 -9.86 -9.22 4.64
CA HIS A 4 -9.07 -8.00 4.85
C HIS A 4 -8.70 -7.28 3.55
N TRP A 5 -9.13 -7.79 2.41
CA TRP A 5 -8.88 -7.16 1.12
C TRP A 5 -10.04 -7.37 0.15
N ILE A 6 -10.13 -6.44 -0.80
CA ILE A 6 -11.11 -6.44 -1.88
C ILE A 6 -10.35 -6.47 -3.20
N TYR A 7 -10.75 -7.34 -4.11
CA TYR A 7 -10.22 -7.42 -5.46
C TYR A 7 -11.15 -6.73 -6.46
N ILE A 8 -10.55 -5.93 -7.35
CA ILE A 8 -11.25 -5.27 -8.45
C ILE A 8 -10.43 -5.46 -9.72
N GLU A 9 -11.05 -6.00 -10.75
CA GLU A 9 -10.49 -6.02 -12.09
C GLU A 9 -10.87 -4.73 -12.83
N LEU A 10 -9.87 -4.01 -13.32
CA LEU A 10 -10.05 -2.83 -14.14
C LEU A 10 -9.46 -3.07 -15.53
N ARG A 11 -10.10 -2.51 -16.54
CA ARG A 11 -9.59 -2.52 -17.91
C ARG A 11 -9.59 -1.10 -18.48
N HIS A 12 -8.41 -0.64 -18.86
CA HIS A 12 -8.28 0.65 -19.54
C HIS A 12 -8.78 0.53 -20.97
N ILE A 13 -9.83 1.30 -21.33
CA ILE A 13 -10.57 1.12 -22.59
C ILE A 13 -9.70 1.36 -23.81
N ALA A 14 -8.91 2.44 -23.81
CA ALA A 14 -8.13 2.83 -24.99
C ALA A 14 -6.95 1.88 -25.27
N SER A 15 -6.20 1.47 -24.23
CA SER A 15 -5.04 0.58 -24.39
C SER A 15 -5.35 -0.90 -24.21
N ASN A 16 -6.57 -1.24 -23.77
CA ASN A 16 -6.98 -2.60 -23.39
C ASN A 16 -6.11 -3.24 -22.29
N VAL A 17 -5.38 -2.43 -21.52
CA VAL A 17 -4.56 -2.91 -20.42
C VAL A 17 -5.45 -3.31 -19.24
N LYS A 18 -5.25 -4.54 -18.77
CA LYS A 18 -5.92 -5.07 -17.58
C LYS A 18 -5.09 -4.70 -16.34
N LEU A 19 -5.75 -4.23 -15.30
CA LEU A 19 -5.19 -3.95 -13.98
C LEU A 19 -5.93 -4.78 -12.93
N ASP A 20 -5.16 -5.47 -12.09
CA ASP A 20 -5.66 -6.23 -10.95
C ASP A 20 -5.40 -5.44 -9.68
N LEU A 21 -6.45 -4.80 -9.16
CA LEU A 21 -6.39 -3.93 -7.98
C LEU A 21 -6.81 -4.69 -6.73
N PHE A 22 -5.97 -4.64 -5.71
CA PHE A 22 -6.23 -5.17 -4.37
C PHE A 22 -6.22 -4.02 -3.38
N ASN A 23 -7.37 -3.75 -2.75
CA ASN A 23 -7.47 -2.78 -1.67
C ASN A 23 -7.40 -3.51 -0.34
N LEU A 24 -6.37 -3.21 0.46
CA LEU A 24 -6.06 -3.88 1.71
C LEU A 24 -6.38 -2.98 2.92
N TYR A 25 -6.89 -3.62 3.95
CA TYR A 25 -6.86 -3.12 5.31
C TYR A 25 -6.16 -4.18 6.18
N VAL A 26 -4.84 -4.02 6.32
CA VAL A 26 -4.01 -5.00 7.02
C VAL A 26 -4.16 -4.85 8.52
N PRO A 27 -4.49 -5.93 9.27
CA PRO A 27 -4.63 -5.88 10.71
C PRO A 27 -3.35 -5.48 11.43
N VAL A 28 -3.50 -4.91 12.63
CA VAL A 28 -2.37 -4.55 13.50
C VAL A 28 -1.73 -5.78 14.14
N HIS A 29 -2.56 -6.75 14.57
CA HIS A 29 -2.10 -7.96 15.24
C HIS A 29 -1.35 -8.89 14.31
N TYR A 30 -0.24 -9.43 14.78
CA TYR A 30 0.71 -10.24 13.99
C TYR A 30 0.05 -11.42 13.28
N ASP A 31 -0.73 -12.25 13.99
CA ASP A 31 -1.34 -13.43 13.40
C ASP A 31 -2.37 -13.09 12.33
N GLU A 32 -3.22 -12.09 12.58
CA GLU A 32 -4.19 -11.61 11.61
C GLU A 32 -3.51 -10.95 10.40
N LYS A 33 -2.42 -10.19 10.63
CA LYS A 33 -1.58 -9.62 9.58
C LYS A 33 -0.98 -10.70 8.69
N LYS A 34 -0.45 -11.74 9.31
CA LYS A 34 0.09 -12.92 8.61
C LYS A 34 -0.97 -13.60 7.74
N ASP A 35 -2.18 -13.82 8.28
CA ASP A 35 -3.28 -14.42 7.53
C ASP A 35 -3.76 -13.56 6.37
N CYS A 36 -3.82 -12.24 6.57
CA CYS A 36 -4.17 -11.28 5.52
C CYS A 36 -3.20 -11.39 4.33
N TRP A 37 -1.89 -11.31 4.58
CA TRP A 37 -0.88 -11.43 3.55
C TRP A 37 -0.83 -12.81 2.92
N LYS A 38 -1.01 -13.86 3.71
CA LYS A 38 -1.03 -15.24 3.21
C LYS A 38 -2.17 -15.45 2.21
N THR A 39 -3.39 -15.05 2.55
CA THR A 39 -4.54 -15.20 1.65
C THR A 39 -4.38 -14.41 0.35
N LEU A 40 -3.79 -13.21 0.42
CA LEU A 40 -3.47 -12.42 -0.76
C LEU A 40 -2.42 -13.12 -1.64
N LEU A 41 -1.34 -13.62 -1.04
CA LEU A 41 -0.28 -14.33 -1.78
C LEU A 41 -0.79 -15.61 -2.44
N ASP A 42 -1.60 -16.39 -1.73
CA ASP A 42 -2.22 -17.60 -2.28
C ASP A 42 -3.05 -17.26 -3.53
N TYR A 43 -3.79 -16.13 -3.49
CA TYR A 43 -4.53 -15.65 -4.66
C TYR A 43 -3.61 -15.23 -5.81
N LEU A 44 -2.55 -14.45 -5.51
CA LEU A 44 -1.59 -14.00 -6.53
C LEU A 44 -0.85 -15.19 -7.18
N GLU A 45 -0.45 -16.17 -6.41
CA GLU A 45 0.21 -17.39 -6.92
C GLU A 45 -0.71 -18.21 -7.81
N LEU A 46 -1.98 -18.33 -7.43
CA LEU A 46 -2.97 -19.08 -8.21
C LEU A 46 -3.30 -18.41 -9.55
N HIS A 47 -3.48 -17.09 -9.55
CA HIS A 47 -3.97 -16.35 -10.73
C HIS A 47 -2.85 -15.67 -11.52
N ASN A 48 -1.67 -15.51 -10.94
CA ASN A 48 -0.49 -14.87 -11.53
C ASN A 48 -0.81 -13.61 -12.36
N PRO A 49 -1.48 -12.59 -11.77
CA PRO A 49 -1.84 -11.38 -12.49
C PRO A 49 -0.60 -10.60 -12.93
N LEU A 50 -0.64 -10.00 -14.12
CA LEU A 50 0.50 -9.30 -14.69
C LEU A 50 0.68 -7.88 -14.12
N ASN A 51 -0.40 -7.11 -14.09
CA ASN A 51 -0.40 -5.71 -13.69
C ASN A 51 -1.08 -5.53 -12.33
N ILE A 52 -0.35 -5.83 -11.27
CA ILE A 52 -0.82 -5.76 -9.89
C ILE A 52 -0.73 -4.33 -9.37
N VAL A 53 -1.79 -3.88 -8.73
CA VAL A 53 -1.82 -2.68 -7.88
C VAL A 53 -2.35 -3.09 -6.51
N ILE A 54 -1.54 -2.98 -5.48
CA ILE A 54 -1.91 -3.18 -4.09
C ILE A 54 -1.98 -1.81 -3.43
N GLY A 55 -3.13 -1.43 -2.89
CA GLY A 55 -3.32 -0.15 -2.22
C GLY A 55 -4.08 -0.27 -0.91
N GLY A 56 -3.92 0.71 -0.04
CA GLY A 56 -4.66 0.80 1.21
C GLY A 56 -3.77 0.92 2.43
N ASP A 57 -4.36 0.66 3.59
CA ASP A 57 -3.66 0.67 4.88
C ASP A 57 -2.92 -0.66 5.09
N LEU A 58 -1.60 -0.63 4.92
CA LEU A 58 -0.76 -1.80 5.12
C LEU A 58 -0.27 -1.96 6.55
N ASN A 59 -0.57 -1.00 7.43
CA ASN A 59 -0.19 -1.01 8.85
C ASN A 59 1.28 -1.40 9.08
N ILE A 60 2.18 -0.87 8.26
CA ILE A 60 3.61 -1.15 8.36
C ILE A 60 4.44 0.06 7.93
N ILE A 61 5.54 0.25 8.62
CA ILE A 61 6.60 1.23 8.30
C ILE A 61 7.72 0.49 7.58
N LEU A 62 8.01 0.87 6.36
CA LEU A 62 9.08 0.26 5.55
C LEU A 62 10.43 0.96 5.77
N ASP A 63 10.42 2.27 6.02
CA ASP A 63 11.61 3.08 6.29
C ASP A 63 11.38 3.86 7.59
N PRO A 64 12.35 3.93 8.52
CA PRO A 64 12.23 4.73 9.73
C PRO A 64 11.83 6.19 9.51
N LYS A 65 12.17 6.78 8.37
CA LYS A 65 11.79 8.14 7.98
C LYS A 65 10.28 8.32 7.75
N GLU A 66 9.56 7.21 7.58
CA GLU A 66 8.10 7.21 7.38
C GLU A 66 7.32 7.37 8.69
N LYS A 67 8.00 7.55 9.82
CA LYS A 67 7.39 7.76 11.12
C LYS A 67 8.05 8.94 11.84
N ARG A 68 7.22 9.74 12.49
CA ARG A 68 7.64 10.83 13.38
C ARG A 68 6.97 10.65 14.74
N GLY A 69 7.78 10.69 15.80
CA GLY A 69 7.31 10.50 17.17
C GLY A 69 7.12 9.05 17.59
N GLY A 70 6.85 8.85 18.87
CA GLY A 70 6.72 7.53 19.47
C GLY A 70 8.03 6.73 19.55
N THR A 71 7.90 5.42 19.75
CA THR A 71 9.05 4.50 19.83
C THR A 71 9.49 4.02 18.46
N ASN A 72 10.79 3.75 18.30
CA ASN A 72 11.37 3.23 17.05
C ASN A 72 11.37 1.69 16.99
N MET A 73 10.32 1.05 17.49
CA MET A 73 10.22 -0.41 17.41
C MET A 73 9.98 -0.86 15.98
N ARG A 74 10.80 -1.79 15.52
CA ARG A 74 10.65 -2.41 14.21
C ARG A 74 9.51 -3.43 14.28
N ASP A 75 8.61 -3.39 13.28
CA ASP A 75 7.55 -4.40 13.15
C ASP A 75 8.16 -5.77 12.87
N PRO A 76 7.83 -6.82 13.66
CA PRO A 76 8.34 -8.17 13.42
C PRO A 76 7.98 -8.73 12.03
N PHE A 77 6.94 -8.20 11.41
CA PHE A 77 6.47 -8.62 10.08
C PHE A 77 7.18 -7.91 8.92
N LEU A 78 8.03 -6.93 9.19
CA LEU A 78 8.69 -6.10 8.17
C LEU A 78 9.49 -6.94 7.17
N VAL A 79 10.31 -7.88 7.63
CA VAL A 79 11.11 -8.74 6.74
C VAL A 79 10.23 -9.54 5.78
N THR A 80 9.10 -10.03 6.26
CA THR A 80 8.13 -10.76 5.41
C THR A 80 7.59 -9.87 4.30
N VAL A 81 7.20 -8.62 4.63
CA VAL A 81 6.70 -7.67 3.62
C VAL A 81 7.79 -7.27 2.63
N GLU A 82 9.00 -7.01 3.10
CA GLU A 82 10.16 -6.74 2.22
C GLU A 82 10.42 -7.89 1.24
N ASN A 83 10.34 -9.14 1.70
CA ASN A 83 10.47 -10.32 0.85
C ASN A 83 9.34 -10.42 -0.20
N ILE A 84 8.11 -10.10 0.18
CA ILE A 84 6.96 -10.06 -0.74
C ILE A 84 7.17 -9.00 -1.82
N ILE A 85 7.59 -7.79 -1.42
CA ILE A 85 7.89 -6.69 -2.34
C ILE A 85 8.94 -7.13 -3.36
N HIS A 86 10.01 -7.78 -2.89
CA HIS A 86 11.06 -8.28 -3.76
C HIS A 86 10.61 -9.43 -4.67
N GLN A 87 9.93 -10.43 -4.13
CA GLN A 87 9.48 -11.62 -4.87
C GLN A 87 8.51 -11.27 -6.00
N TRP A 88 7.62 -10.31 -5.77
CA TRP A 88 6.60 -9.89 -6.73
C TRP A 88 7.01 -8.67 -7.55
N ASP A 89 8.26 -8.22 -7.42
CA ASP A 89 8.79 -7.05 -8.12
C ASP A 89 7.88 -5.81 -7.96
N LEU A 90 7.51 -5.55 -6.71
CA LEU A 90 6.64 -4.43 -6.36
C LEU A 90 7.45 -3.15 -6.13
N VAL A 91 6.94 -2.03 -6.61
CA VAL A 91 7.48 -0.69 -6.42
C VAL A 91 6.54 0.10 -5.53
N ASP A 92 7.09 0.69 -4.47
CA ASP A 92 6.36 1.62 -3.61
C ASP A 92 6.35 3.01 -4.23
N PHE A 93 5.20 3.45 -4.73
CA PHE A 93 5.03 4.78 -5.29
C PHE A 93 4.79 5.81 -4.19
N LYS A 94 5.88 6.35 -3.68
CA LYS A 94 5.82 7.41 -2.67
C LYS A 94 5.08 8.63 -3.19
N PRO A 95 4.31 9.32 -2.33
CA PRO A 95 3.56 10.49 -2.76
C PRO A 95 4.49 11.61 -3.20
N VAL A 96 4.12 12.33 -4.27
CA VAL A 96 4.89 13.46 -4.79
C VAL A 96 4.87 14.66 -3.85
N LYS A 97 3.90 14.71 -2.94
CA LYS A 97 3.77 15.73 -1.90
C LYS A 97 3.14 15.13 -0.64
N GLY A 98 3.66 15.52 0.52
CA GLY A 98 3.27 14.98 1.82
C GLY A 98 4.09 13.75 2.20
N GLU A 99 4.15 13.44 3.48
CA GLU A 99 4.98 12.36 4.02
C GLU A 99 4.16 11.33 4.78
N TYR A 100 3.14 11.77 5.52
CA TYR A 100 2.39 10.92 6.46
C TYR A 100 0.92 10.82 6.06
N THR A 101 0.37 9.61 6.19
CA THR A 101 -1.03 9.32 5.91
C THR A 101 -1.88 9.15 7.16
N TRP A 102 -1.26 8.94 8.30
CA TRP A 102 -1.92 8.72 9.59
C TRP A 102 -1.33 9.57 10.71
N THR A 103 -2.17 9.89 11.69
CA THR A 103 -1.76 10.55 12.93
C THR A 103 -2.61 10.05 14.10
N ASN A 104 -2.01 9.98 15.29
CA ASN A 104 -2.76 9.64 16.52
C ASN A 104 -3.60 10.80 17.07
N ASN A 105 -3.67 11.94 16.38
CA ASN A 105 -4.39 13.16 16.76
C ASN A 105 -4.00 13.76 18.14
N ARG A 106 -2.85 13.39 18.68
CA ARG A 106 -2.29 14.00 19.88
C ARG A 106 -1.39 15.17 19.53
N THR A 107 -1.13 16.04 20.50
CA THR A 107 -0.26 17.22 20.35
C THR A 107 1.02 17.08 21.19
N GLY A 108 2.05 17.88 20.86
CA GLY A 108 3.30 17.95 21.58
C GLY A 108 4.12 16.64 21.53
N GLU A 109 4.68 16.25 22.65
CA GLU A 109 5.58 15.07 22.75
C GLU A 109 4.88 13.74 22.48
N HIS A 110 3.56 13.69 22.61
CA HIS A 110 2.76 12.48 22.36
C HIS A 110 2.24 12.38 20.92
N HIS A 111 2.59 13.35 20.07
CA HIS A 111 2.19 13.32 18.66
C HIS A 111 2.95 12.25 17.88
N ILE A 112 2.21 11.43 17.15
CA ILE A 112 2.78 10.42 16.25
C ILE A 112 2.13 10.58 14.88
N SER A 113 2.96 10.63 13.85
CA SER A 113 2.56 10.56 12.45
C SER A 113 3.28 9.43 11.74
N ALA A 114 2.62 8.76 10.81
CA ALA A 114 3.20 7.65 10.08
C ALA A 114 2.62 7.54 8.67
N ARG A 115 3.39 6.95 7.76
CA ARG A 115 2.93 6.54 6.45
C ARG A 115 2.53 5.08 6.50
N LEU A 116 1.25 4.82 6.70
CA LEU A 116 0.67 3.47 6.79
C LEU A 116 -0.05 3.06 5.49
N ASP A 117 -0.57 4.05 4.78
CA ASP A 117 -1.30 3.89 3.53
C ASP A 117 -0.35 4.10 2.35
N ARG A 118 -0.36 3.15 1.42
CA ARG A 118 0.54 3.20 0.27
C ARG A 118 0.01 2.46 -0.94
N PHE A 119 0.64 2.67 -2.08
CA PHE A 119 0.45 1.90 -3.29
C PHE A 119 1.72 1.15 -3.65
N LEU A 120 1.59 -0.16 -3.79
CA LEU A 120 2.62 -1.04 -4.34
C LEU A 120 2.13 -1.52 -5.71
N THR A 121 2.92 -1.34 -6.74
CA THR A 121 2.59 -1.83 -8.09
C THR A 121 3.71 -2.67 -8.64
N ARG A 122 3.38 -3.64 -9.47
CA ARG A 122 4.39 -4.43 -10.17
C ARG A 122 5.14 -3.53 -11.17
N SER A 123 6.46 -3.64 -11.23
CA SER A 123 7.30 -2.79 -12.09
C SER A 123 6.92 -2.89 -13.57
N SER A 124 6.37 -4.04 -14.01
CA SER A 124 5.87 -4.27 -15.37
C SER A 124 4.81 -3.26 -15.84
N ILE A 125 4.08 -2.61 -14.92
CA ILE A 125 3.08 -1.59 -15.30
C ILE A 125 3.73 -0.40 -16.02
N MET A 126 4.99 -0.08 -15.69
CA MET A 126 5.74 0.99 -16.32
C MET A 126 6.14 0.69 -17.77
N LEU A 127 6.21 -0.60 -18.14
CA LEU A 127 6.52 -1.03 -19.51
C LEU A 127 5.38 -0.74 -20.48
N ASN A 128 4.16 -0.57 -19.98
CA ASN A 128 2.97 -0.25 -20.80
C ASN A 128 2.86 1.25 -21.16
N LYS A 129 3.96 2.02 -21.09
CA LYS A 129 3.97 3.47 -21.34
C LYS A 129 3.01 4.24 -20.42
N ILE A 130 2.82 3.74 -19.22
CA ILE A 130 1.98 4.36 -18.19
C ILE A 130 2.87 5.12 -17.22
N ILE A 131 2.57 6.40 -16.99
CA ILE A 131 3.15 7.19 -15.90
C ILE A 131 2.34 6.92 -14.64
N VAL A 132 3.02 6.54 -13.57
CA VAL A 132 2.40 6.25 -12.28
C VAL A 132 2.93 7.24 -11.24
N PHE A 133 2.03 7.86 -10.51
CA PHE A 133 2.39 8.67 -9.35
C PHE A 133 1.27 8.65 -8.30
N SER A 134 1.63 8.88 -7.05
CA SER A 134 0.66 8.93 -5.95
C SER A 134 0.60 10.31 -5.30
N LYS A 135 -0.52 10.59 -4.64
CA LYS A 135 -0.75 11.81 -3.87
C LYS A 135 -1.42 11.46 -2.55
N ILE A 136 -1.11 12.25 -1.52
CA ILE A 136 -1.89 12.29 -0.28
C ILE A 136 -2.88 13.42 -0.40
N LEU A 137 -4.17 13.13 -0.17
CA LEU A 137 -5.24 14.12 -0.19
C LEU A 137 -5.45 14.74 1.20
N PRO A 138 -6.11 15.90 1.30
CA PRO A 138 -6.41 16.53 2.58
C PRO A 138 -7.21 15.60 3.50
N LYS A 139 -6.87 15.64 4.80
CA LYS A 139 -7.59 14.93 5.85
C LYS A 139 -9.00 15.50 5.99
N LEU A 140 -9.99 14.60 6.11
CA LEU A 140 -11.36 14.96 6.44
C LEU A 140 -11.65 14.65 7.93
N THR A 141 -12.49 13.66 8.20
CA THR A 141 -12.93 13.29 9.56
C THR A 141 -12.14 12.12 10.16
N SER A 142 -11.47 11.32 9.31
CA SER A 142 -10.67 10.17 9.73
C SER A 142 -9.32 10.60 10.32
N ASP A 143 -8.68 9.75 11.10
CA ASP A 143 -7.27 9.86 11.49
C ASP A 143 -6.31 9.48 10.33
N HIS A 144 -6.82 8.89 9.26
CA HIS A 144 -6.12 8.67 8.00
C HIS A 144 -6.43 9.74 6.96
N LYS A 145 -5.45 10.05 6.13
CA LYS A 145 -5.63 10.86 4.91
C LYS A 145 -5.87 9.93 3.72
N PRO A 146 -6.82 10.27 2.82
CA PRO A 146 -6.99 9.52 1.59
C PRO A 146 -5.72 9.57 0.73
N ILE A 147 -5.45 8.48 0.04
CA ILE A 147 -4.38 8.40 -0.97
C ILE A 147 -4.97 8.19 -2.36
N LEU A 148 -4.33 8.77 -3.36
CA LEU A 148 -4.74 8.69 -4.76
C LEU A 148 -3.58 8.17 -5.61
N LEU A 149 -3.84 7.15 -6.42
CA LEU A 149 -2.93 6.69 -7.47
C LEU A 149 -3.40 7.24 -8.82
N CYS A 150 -2.51 7.89 -9.52
CA CYS A 150 -2.77 8.40 -10.86
C CYS A 150 -2.00 7.55 -11.87
N LEU A 151 -2.73 7.08 -12.88
CA LEU A 151 -2.19 6.34 -14.01
C LEU A 151 -2.47 7.19 -15.27
N LYS A 152 -1.43 7.56 -15.99
CA LYS A 152 -1.54 8.36 -17.23
C LYS A 152 -0.79 7.67 -18.35
N GLU A 153 -1.36 7.66 -19.53
CA GLU A 153 -0.63 7.31 -20.74
C GLU A 153 0.44 8.39 -21.05
N LYS A 154 1.58 7.93 -21.56
CA LYS A 154 2.64 8.82 -22.06
C LYS A 154 2.26 9.46 -23.38
#